data_9f6b97a87c02a8661ee3cdc549a12480
#
_entry.id   9f6b97a87c02a8661ee3cdc549a12480
#
_cell.length_a   1.000
_cell.length_b   1.000
_cell.length_c   1.000
_cell.angle_alpha   90.00
_cell.angle_beta   90.00
_cell.angle_gamma   90.00
#
_symmetry.space_group_name_H-M   'P 1'
#
loop_
_entity.id
_entity.type
_entity.pdbx_description
1 polymer ?
#
loop_
_entity_poly.entity_id
_entity_poly.type
_entity_poly.pdbx_seq_one_letter_code
_entity_poly.pdbx_strand_id
1 'polypeptide(L)'
;VYKRQMLGQHHQFHHYNPGKSKFGEERYFNISKRIYKELDERLSKSKYLSGENYTIADIGTFPWIARHEWHDIGLINYKNLTRWYEEISKRDGVKRGFAFMDENEVPPKPY
;
A
#
# COMPACT_ATOMS: atom_id res chain seq x y z
N VAL A 1 8.13 3.16 9.88
CA VAL A 1 7.74 4.55 10.19
C VAL A 1 7.81 5.43 8.95
N TYR A 2 8.95 5.48 8.24
CA TYR A 2 9.15 6.31 7.06
C TYR A 2 8.10 6.07 5.95
N LYS A 3 7.83 4.81 5.59
CA LYS A 3 6.86 4.44 4.54
C LYS A 3 5.47 5.00 4.84
N ARG A 4 4.98 4.80 6.05
CA ARG A 4 3.67 5.31 6.50
C ARG A 4 3.59 6.83 6.39
N GLN A 5 4.62 7.53 6.87
CA GLN A 5 4.68 8.99 6.81
C GLN A 5 4.63 9.52 5.38
N MET A 6 5.43 8.94 4.47
CA MET A 6 5.55 9.42 3.10
C MET A 6 4.30 9.13 2.26
N LEU A 7 3.69 7.95 2.41
CA LEU A 7 2.40 7.63 1.79
C LEU A 7 1.29 8.55 2.34
N GLY A 8 1.31 8.86 3.63
CA GLY A 8 0.38 9.83 4.23
C GLY A 8 0.54 11.25 3.66
N GLN A 9 1.75 11.71 3.42
CA GLN A 9 2.00 12.99 2.73
C GLN A 9 1.51 12.95 1.28
N HIS A 10 1.69 11.82 0.59
CA HIS A 10 1.13 11.66 -0.75
C HIS A 10 -0.40 11.76 -0.74
N HIS A 11 -1.09 11.12 0.21
CA HIS A 11 -2.54 11.30 0.38
C HIS A 11 -2.91 12.77 0.57
N GLN A 12 -2.15 13.49 1.40
CA GLN A 12 -2.41 14.89 1.70
C GLN A 12 -2.37 15.80 0.45
N PHE A 13 -1.38 15.61 -0.41
CA PHE A 13 -1.18 16.45 -1.59
C PHE A 13 -1.95 15.96 -2.82
N HIS A 14 -2.01 14.66 -3.04
CA HIS A 14 -2.60 14.10 -4.26
C HIS A 14 -4.11 13.80 -4.11
N HIS A 15 -4.53 13.22 -2.98
CA HIS A 15 -5.92 12.78 -2.79
C HIS A 15 -6.79 13.87 -2.14
N TYR A 16 -6.34 14.48 -1.02
CA TYR A 16 -7.14 15.43 -0.27
C TYR A 16 -7.05 16.88 -0.78
N ASN A 17 -5.92 17.29 -1.33
CA ASN A 17 -5.67 18.67 -1.78
C ASN A 17 -5.05 18.72 -3.19
N PRO A 18 -5.66 18.09 -4.21
CA PRO A 18 -5.10 18.11 -5.56
C PRO A 18 -5.02 19.53 -6.11
N GLY A 19 -3.92 19.83 -6.80
CA GLY A 19 -3.67 21.13 -7.43
C GLY A 19 -3.21 22.25 -6.48
N LYS A 20 -3.15 22.01 -5.16
CA LYS A 20 -2.74 23.04 -4.18
C LYS A 20 -1.23 23.25 -4.14
N SER A 21 -0.43 22.26 -4.47
CA SER A 21 1.03 22.33 -4.52
C SER A 21 1.60 21.34 -5.52
N LYS A 22 1.92 21.82 -6.71
CA LYS A 22 2.55 21.00 -7.74
C LYS A 22 3.86 20.37 -7.25
N PHE A 23 4.68 21.13 -6.56
CA PHE A 23 5.93 20.62 -5.98
C PHE A 23 5.68 19.49 -4.95
N GLY A 24 4.70 19.68 -4.05
CA GLY A 24 4.35 18.65 -3.06
C GLY A 24 3.82 17.38 -3.71
N GLU A 25 2.92 17.51 -4.67
CA GLU A 25 2.38 16.38 -5.43
C GLU A 25 3.48 15.58 -6.13
N GLU A 26 4.32 16.22 -6.93
CA GLU A 26 5.40 15.57 -7.66
C GLU A 26 6.43 14.92 -6.72
N ARG A 27 6.81 15.62 -5.65
CA ARG A 27 7.76 15.12 -4.66
C ARG A 27 7.25 13.83 -4.01
N TYR A 28 6.05 13.86 -3.44
CA TYR A 28 5.53 12.73 -2.68
C TYR A 28 5.05 11.59 -3.57
N PHE A 29 4.60 11.87 -4.79
CA PHE A 29 4.35 10.85 -5.81
C PHE A 29 5.61 10.05 -6.16
N ASN A 30 6.72 10.74 -6.41
CA ASN A 30 8.00 10.09 -6.71
C ASN A 30 8.55 9.29 -5.51
N ILE A 31 8.40 9.80 -4.29
CA ILE A 31 8.76 9.07 -3.07
C ILE A 31 7.89 7.81 -2.92
N SER A 32 6.58 7.91 -3.17
CA SER A 32 5.66 6.78 -3.08
C SER A 32 5.96 5.70 -4.12
N LYS A 33 6.28 6.06 -5.36
CA LYS A 33 6.75 5.11 -6.38
C LYS A 33 8.02 4.39 -5.96
N ARG A 34 8.98 5.11 -5.35
CA ARG A 34 10.19 4.48 -4.82
C ARG A 34 9.87 3.50 -3.70
N ILE A 35 8.95 3.83 -2.79
CA ILE A 35 8.51 2.92 -1.73
C ILE A 35 7.90 1.64 -2.32
N TYR A 36 7.04 1.75 -3.34
CA TYR A 36 6.48 0.59 -4.04
C TYR A 36 7.57 -0.29 -4.64
N LYS A 37 8.54 0.31 -5.31
CA LYS A 37 9.68 -0.41 -5.88
C LYS A 37 10.50 -1.14 -4.82
N GLU A 38 10.85 -0.48 -3.72
CA GLU A 38 11.60 -1.07 -2.61
C GLU A 38 10.85 -2.24 -1.96
N LEU A 39 9.53 -2.12 -1.79
CA LEU A 39 8.69 -3.21 -1.29
C LEU A 39 8.66 -4.39 -2.28
N ASP A 40 8.50 -4.12 -3.57
CA ASP A 40 8.49 -5.15 -4.60
C ASP A 40 9.83 -5.89 -4.68
N GLU A 41 10.95 -5.16 -4.66
CA GLU A 41 12.29 -5.74 -4.62
C GLU A 41 12.52 -6.58 -3.36
N ARG A 42 12.04 -6.15 -2.19
CA ARG A 42 12.10 -6.93 -0.96
C ARG A 42 11.31 -8.23 -1.10
N LEU A 43 10.09 -8.16 -1.61
CA LEU A 43 9.18 -9.28 -1.78
C LEU A 43 9.55 -10.22 -2.95
N SER A 44 10.46 -9.82 -3.81
CA SER A 44 11.06 -10.73 -4.80
C SER A 44 12.02 -11.74 -4.17
N LYS A 45 12.56 -11.42 -2.96
CA LYS A 45 13.55 -12.23 -2.25
C LYS A 45 12.97 -13.05 -1.09
N SER A 46 11.73 -12.78 -0.70
CA SER A 46 11.07 -13.46 0.41
C SER A 46 9.56 -13.42 0.26
N LYS A 47 8.88 -14.35 0.94
CA LYS A 47 7.42 -14.45 0.89
C LYS A 47 6.73 -13.23 1.50
N TYR A 48 7.23 -12.77 2.65
CA TYR A 48 6.72 -11.64 3.42
C TYR A 48 7.82 -10.60 3.66
N LEU A 49 7.47 -9.45 4.22
CA LEU A 49 8.39 -8.32 4.40
C LEU A 49 9.58 -8.64 5.32
N SER A 50 9.38 -9.45 6.36
CA SER A 50 10.46 -9.86 7.27
C SER A 50 11.10 -11.21 6.94
N GLY A 51 10.68 -11.89 5.89
CA GLY A 51 11.17 -13.20 5.49
C GLY A 51 10.04 -14.16 5.13
N GLU A 52 10.12 -15.41 5.60
CA GLU A 52 9.16 -16.46 5.23
C GLU A 52 7.88 -16.46 6.08
N ASN A 53 7.86 -15.73 7.18
CA ASN A 53 6.72 -15.69 8.10
C ASN A 53 5.97 -14.35 8.04
N TYR A 54 4.64 -14.43 8.16
CA TYR A 54 3.76 -13.29 8.32
C TYR A 54 3.97 -12.64 9.68
N THR A 55 4.29 -11.35 9.70
CA THR A 55 4.67 -10.60 10.90
C THR A 55 3.96 -9.25 11.00
N ILE A 56 4.24 -8.53 12.09
CA ILE A 56 3.76 -7.14 12.28
C ILE A 56 4.25 -6.18 11.18
N ALA A 57 5.33 -6.51 10.48
CA ALA A 57 5.79 -5.72 9.33
C ALA A 57 4.75 -5.74 8.19
N ASP A 58 4.15 -6.90 7.93
CA ASP A 58 3.08 -7.07 6.95
C ASP A 58 1.78 -6.42 7.44
N ILE A 59 1.42 -6.65 8.70
CA ILE A 59 0.20 -6.09 9.32
C ILE A 59 0.25 -4.55 9.30
N GLY A 60 1.38 -3.95 9.62
CA GLY A 60 1.55 -2.49 9.63
C GLY A 60 1.69 -1.84 8.25
N THR A 61 2.07 -2.62 7.22
CA THR A 61 2.24 -2.11 5.85
C THR A 61 0.98 -2.28 5.01
N PHE A 62 0.26 -3.38 5.17
CA PHE A 62 -0.90 -3.72 4.34
C PHE A 62 -1.97 -2.62 4.27
N PRO A 63 -2.44 -1.99 5.36
CA PRO A 63 -3.47 -0.96 5.30
C PRO A 63 -3.07 0.26 4.46
N TRP A 64 -1.79 0.55 4.37
CA TRP A 64 -1.27 1.65 3.55
C TRP A 64 -1.28 1.30 2.06
N ILE A 65 -0.89 0.07 1.71
CA ILE A 65 -0.96 -0.40 0.32
C ILE A 65 -2.41 -0.64 -0.10
N ALA A 66 -3.30 -0.99 0.83
CA ALA A 66 -4.74 -1.11 0.54
C ALA A 66 -5.41 0.22 0.11
N ARG A 67 -4.75 1.34 0.31
CA ARG A 67 -5.14 2.64 -0.26
C ARG A 67 -4.47 2.94 -1.62
N HIS A 68 -4.05 1.91 -2.37
CA HIS A 68 -3.35 2.06 -3.66
C HIS A 68 -4.14 2.89 -4.68
N GLU A 69 -5.48 2.89 -4.62
CA GLU A 69 -6.35 3.74 -5.44
C GLU A 69 -6.08 5.23 -5.20
N TRP A 70 -5.80 5.63 -3.95
CA TRP A 70 -5.46 7.01 -3.60
C TRP A 70 -4.03 7.38 -3.98
N HIS A 71 -3.17 6.38 -4.18
CA HIS A 71 -1.79 6.60 -4.61
C HIS A 71 -1.67 6.84 -6.11
N ASP A 72 -2.58 6.27 -6.90
CA ASP A 72 -2.61 6.40 -8.37
C ASP A 72 -1.28 6.03 -9.04
N ILE A 73 -0.64 4.96 -8.54
CA ILE A 73 0.68 4.49 -9.00
C ILE A 73 0.54 3.29 -9.93
N GLY A 74 -0.54 2.53 -9.79
CA GLY A 74 -0.74 1.27 -10.50
C GLY A 74 -0.03 0.11 -9.80
N LEU A 75 -0.67 -0.43 -8.76
CA LEU A 75 -0.14 -1.55 -7.96
C LEU A 75 0.22 -2.76 -8.82
N ILE A 76 -0.57 -3.05 -9.84
CA ILE A 76 -0.40 -4.20 -10.74
C ILE A 76 0.96 -4.22 -11.47
N ASN A 77 1.62 -3.06 -11.61
CA ASN A 77 2.94 -2.96 -12.22
C ASN A 77 4.06 -3.53 -11.33
N TYR A 78 3.77 -3.82 -10.07
CA TYR A 78 4.70 -4.34 -9.06
C TYR A 78 4.31 -5.77 -8.69
N LYS A 79 4.77 -6.74 -9.48
CA LYS A 79 4.31 -8.15 -9.45
C LYS A 79 4.44 -8.82 -8.08
N ASN A 80 5.56 -8.61 -7.39
CA ASN A 80 5.80 -9.23 -6.08
C ASN A 80 4.96 -8.57 -4.99
N LEU A 81 4.83 -7.25 -5.06
CA LEU A 81 3.98 -6.49 -4.15
C LEU A 81 2.49 -6.83 -4.36
N THR A 82 2.06 -7.00 -5.62
CA THR A 82 0.70 -7.44 -5.96
C THR A 82 0.42 -8.83 -5.41
N ARG A 83 1.32 -9.80 -5.63
CA ARG A 83 1.20 -11.16 -5.07
C ARG A 83 1.04 -11.12 -3.54
N TRP A 84 1.91 -10.37 -2.86
CA TRP A 84 1.87 -10.21 -1.41
C TRP A 84 0.54 -9.57 -0.95
N TYR A 85 0.10 -8.54 -1.63
CA TYR A 85 -1.16 -7.86 -1.35
C TYR A 85 -2.37 -8.81 -1.48
N GLU A 86 -2.46 -9.54 -2.58
CA GLU A 86 -3.54 -10.51 -2.82
C GLU A 86 -3.55 -11.66 -1.82
N GLU A 87 -2.37 -12.15 -1.43
CA GLU A 87 -2.25 -13.22 -0.42
C GLU A 87 -2.76 -12.74 0.95
N ILE A 88 -2.38 -11.54 1.36
CA ILE A 88 -2.81 -10.97 2.65
C ILE A 88 -4.30 -10.61 2.64
N SER A 89 -4.82 -10.06 1.55
CA SER A 89 -6.23 -9.69 1.42
C SER A 89 -7.20 -10.88 1.59
N LYS A 90 -6.73 -12.11 1.33
CA LYS A 90 -7.53 -13.34 1.52
C LYS A 90 -7.63 -13.81 2.97
N ARG A 91 -6.81 -13.28 3.88
CA ARG A 91 -6.79 -13.68 5.30
C ARG A 91 -8.09 -13.25 5.99
N ASP A 92 -8.68 -14.16 6.76
CA ASP A 92 -9.96 -13.90 7.45
C ASP A 92 -9.89 -12.71 8.41
N GLY A 93 -8.76 -12.53 9.10
CA GLY A 93 -8.55 -11.36 9.97
C GLY A 93 -8.56 -10.05 9.21
N VAL A 94 -8.01 -10.01 7.99
CA VAL A 94 -8.02 -8.83 7.13
C VAL A 94 -9.43 -8.54 6.62
N LYS A 95 -10.14 -9.55 6.14
CA LYS A 95 -11.54 -9.42 5.70
C LYS A 95 -12.42 -8.88 6.82
N ARG A 96 -12.34 -9.47 8.03
CA ARG A 96 -13.09 -8.98 9.20
C ARG A 96 -12.71 -7.55 9.59
N GLY A 97 -11.41 -7.19 9.46
CA GLY A 97 -10.95 -5.84 9.74
C GLY A 97 -11.50 -4.80 8.78
N PHE A 98 -11.62 -5.13 7.49
CA PHE A 98 -12.25 -4.25 6.50
C PHE A 98 -13.77 -4.14 6.70
N ALA A 99 -14.44 -5.25 6.98
CA ALA A 99 -15.88 -5.31 7.23
C ALA A 99 -16.33 -4.74 8.59
N PHE A 100 -15.38 -4.26 9.42
CA PHE A 100 -15.71 -3.82 10.80
C PHE A 100 -16.66 -2.61 10.84
N MET A 101 -16.49 -1.65 9.95
CA MET A 101 -17.33 -0.44 9.88
C MET A 101 -18.44 -0.55 8.84
N ASP A 102 -18.23 -1.31 7.78
CA ASP A 102 -19.17 -1.59 6.71
C ASP A 102 -18.99 -3.05 6.25
N GLU A 103 -20.01 -3.88 6.44
CA GLU A 103 -19.98 -5.31 6.10
C GLU A 103 -19.68 -5.60 4.62
N ASN A 104 -19.90 -4.62 3.74
CA ASN A 104 -19.60 -4.71 2.32
C ASN A 104 -18.19 -4.24 1.96
N GLU A 105 -17.46 -3.63 2.89
CA GLU A 105 -16.11 -3.14 2.62
C GLU A 105 -15.13 -4.32 2.53
N VAL A 106 -14.40 -4.38 1.42
CA VAL A 106 -13.37 -5.39 1.14
C VAL A 106 -12.09 -4.69 0.69
N PRO A 107 -10.91 -5.33 0.85
CA PRO A 107 -9.69 -4.78 0.29
C PRO A 107 -9.82 -4.53 -1.21
N PRO A 108 -9.51 -3.32 -1.72
CA PRO A 108 -9.60 -2.99 -3.13
C PRO A 108 -8.79 -3.94 -4.01
N LYS A 109 -9.31 -4.27 -5.19
CA LYS A 109 -8.57 -5.11 -6.15
C LYS A 109 -7.39 -4.33 -6.73
N PRO A 110 -6.21 -4.96 -6.92
CA PRO A 110 -5.08 -4.34 -7.60
C PRO A 110 -5.44 -3.87 -9.02
N TYR A 111 -4.98 -2.70 -9.40
CA TYR A 111 -5.05 -2.18 -10.76
C TYR A 111 -3.72 -1.58 -11.18
#